data_7e0d3ffa6e9cea7f6e90ad82786c7cbd
#
_entry.id   7e0d3ffa6e9cea7f6e90ad82786c7cbd
#
_cell.length_a   1.000
_cell.length_b   1.000
_cell.length_c   1.000
_cell.angle_alpha   90.00
_cell.angle_beta   90.00
_cell.angle_gamma   90.00
#
_symmetry.space_group_name_H-M   'P 1'
#
loop_
_entity.id
_entity.type
_entity.pdbx_description
1 polymer ?
#
loop_
_entity_poly.entity_id
_entity_poly.type
_entity_poly.pdbx_seq_one_letter_code
_entity_poly.pdbx_strand_id
1 'polypeptide(L)'
;MIESPVAESRRAQGADETAALIRASCEPLPSPDDVEGFGAYFDRFADAKVILLGEATHGTSQFYRARAAITRRLIERHGFNIVAVEADWPDAAWIDRYVRHGAHEPASEEAFTRFPTWMWRNVEMHDFIDWLRAHNEKLPRQARTQFCGLDIYSLRASIAAVLAYLDRIDPGEAKTARGRYGCLTPWQDEPARYGRAAFHLDKSPCEGGVVTELRALLDKRLEYVRRDGESFFDAAQNARVVRAAEYYYRLMYRSSTESWNLRDRHMFDTLVRLLGASLLHRDFWKRI
;
A
#
# COMPACT_ATOMS: atom_id res chain seq x y z
N MET A 1 -22.65 38.39 -9.51
CA MET A 1 -23.54 38.05 -10.64
C MET A 1 -24.59 37.11 -10.10
N ILE A 2 -25.85 37.54 -10.07
CA ILE A 2 -26.98 36.72 -9.63
C ILE A 2 -27.39 35.87 -10.81
N GLU A 3 -27.28 34.55 -10.73
CA GLU A 3 -27.74 33.65 -11.77
C GLU A 3 -29.25 33.82 -12.00
N SER A 4 -29.67 33.75 -13.26
CA SER A 4 -31.07 33.94 -13.65
C SER A 4 -31.91 32.75 -13.11
N PRO A 5 -33.13 32.96 -12.57
CA PRO A 5 -34.04 31.88 -12.10
C PRO A 5 -34.31 30.81 -13.17
N VAL A 6 -34.24 31.17 -14.46
CA VAL A 6 -34.38 30.23 -15.59
C VAL A 6 -33.18 29.30 -15.70
N ALA A 7 -31.95 29.75 -15.38
CA ALA A 7 -30.75 28.92 -15.40
C ALA A 7 -30.75 27.91 -14.22
N GLU A 8 -31.22 28.33 -13.07
CA GLU A 8 -31.37 27.50 -11.89
C GLU A 8 -32.44 26.42 -12.09
N SER A 9 -33.59 26.76 -12.71
CA SER A 9 -34.65 25.79 -13.07
C SER A 9 -34.18 24.75 -14.09
N ARG A 10 -33.39 25.15 -15.11
CA ARG A 10 -32.82 24.19 -16.10
C ARG A 10 -31.77 23.27 -15.49
N ARG A 11 -30.95 23.76 -14.55
CA ARG A 11 -30.00 22.93 -13.80
C ARG A 11 -30.72 21.92 -12.92
N ALA A 12 -31.76 22.32 -12.23
CA ALA A 12 -32.59 21.42 -11.39
C ALA A 12 -33.26 20.33 -12.22
N GLN A 13 -33.87 20.68 -13.36
CA GLN A 13 -34.48 19.70 -14.27
C GLN A 13 -33.45 18.72 -14.83
N GLY A 14 -32.28 19.18 -15.28
CA GLY A 14 -31.21 18.31 -15.77
C GLY A 14 -30.65 17.40 -14.67
N ALA A 15 -30.58 17.85 -13.42
CA ALA A 15 -30.19 17.04 -12.27
C ALA A 15 -31.21 15.95 -11.97
N ASP A 16 -32.50 16.24 -12.05
CA ASP A 16 -33.60 15.28 -11.83
C ASP A 16 -33.63 14.21 -12.94
N GLU A 17 -33.45 14.58 -14.21
CA GLU A 17 -33.36 13.67 -15.33
C GLU A 17 -32.14 12.75 -15.21
N THR A 18 -30.99 13.29 -14.83
CA THR A 18 -29.77 12.52 -14.59
C THR A 18 -29.95 11.55 -13.41
N ALA A 19 -30.55 12.00 -12.32
CA ALA A 19 -30.84 11.16 -11.16
C ALA A 19 -31.83 10.05 -11.49
N ALA A 20 -32.82 10.31 -12.36
CA ALA A 20 -33.76 9.31 -12.84
C ALA A 20 -33.08 8.25 -13.71
N LEU A 21 -32.18 8.69 -14.62
CA LEU A 21 -31.39 7.79 -15.47
C LEU A 21 -30.46 6.90 -14.63
N ILE A 22 -29.77 7.47 -13.66
CA ILE A 22 -28.90 6.73 -12.75
C ILE A 22 -29.74 5.68 -11.99
N ARG A 23 -30.86 6.07 -11.40
CA ARG A 23 -31.75 5.13 -10.68
C ARG A 23 -32.25 4.00 -11.56
N ALA A 24 -32.57 4.27 -12.82
CA ALA A 24 -33.03 3.27 -13.78
C ALA A 24 -31.93 2.30 -14.22
N SER A 25 -30.66 2.73 -14.15
CA SER A 25 -29.49 1.96 -14.60
C SER A 25 -28.72 1.30 -13.46
N CYS A 26 -29.01 1.65 -12.20
CA CYS A 26 -28.34 1.09 -11.03
C CYS A 26 -29.06 -0.15 -10.54
N GLU A 27 -28.27 -1.12 -10.10
CA GLU A 27 -28.75 -2.25 -9.31
C GLU A 27 -28.82 -1.86 -7.82
N PRO A 28 -29.90 -2.23 -7.10
CA PRO A 28 -29.96 -2.00 -5.65
C PRO A 28 -28.93 -2.87 -4.94
N LEU A 29 -28.12 -2.25 -4.09
CA LEU A 29 -27.16 -2.97 -3.24
C LEU A 29 -27.75 -3.17 -1.84
N PRO A 30 -27.47 -4.32 -1.18
CA PRO A 30 -27.72 -4.48 0.23
C PRO A 30 -26.98 -3.43 1.07
N SER A 31 -27.36 -3.26 2.34
CA SER A 31 -26.58 -2.43 3.25
C SER A 31 -25.18 -3.02 3.48
N PRO A 32 -24.10 -2.24 3.55
CA PRO A 32 -22.80 -2.71 3.99
C PRO A 32 -22.77 -3.29 5.41
N ASP A 33 -23.82 -3.06 6.21
CA ASP A 33 -24.00 -3.65 7.52
C ASP A 33 -24.44 -5.12 7.44
N ASP A 34 -25.10 -5.51 6.36
CA ASP A 34 -25.28 -6.91 5.99
C ASP A 34 -24.03 -7.41 5.25
N VAL A 35 -22.99 -7.71 6.01
CA VAL A 35 -21.67 -8.08 5.50
C VAL A 35 -21.73 -9.26 4.54
N GLU A 36 -22.53 -10.28 4.85
CA GLU A 36 -22.67 -11.49 4.02
C GLU A 36 -23.43 -11.19 2.72
N GLY A 37 -24.59 -10.55 2.81
CA GLY A 37 -25.41 -10.21 1.64
C GLY A 37 -24.73 -9.20 0.72
N PHE A 38 -24.10 -8.17 1.30
CA PHE A 38 -23.34 -7.19 0.53
C PHE A 38 -22.15 -7.83 -0.17
N GLY A 39 -21.36 -8.64 0.54
CA GLY A 39 -20.19 -9.32 -0.02
C GLY A 39 -20.56 -10.29 -1.15
N ALA A 40 -21.63 -11.08 -0.97
CA ALA A 40 -22.11 -12.06 -1.95
C ALA A 40 -22.50 -11.43 -3.30
N TYR A 41 -22.94 -10.18 -3.29
CA TYR A 41 -23.29 -9.44 -4.49
C TYR A 41 -22.09 -9.28 -5.45
N PHE A 42 -20.87 -9.37 -4.95
CA PHE A 42 -19.63 -9.21 -5.70
C PHE A 42 -18.98 -10.53 -6.11
N ASP A 43 -19.61 -11.69 -5.84
CA ASP A 43 -19.13 -13.02 -6.28
C ASP A 43 -18.95 -13.09 -7.81
N ARG A 44 -19.71 -12.30 -8.57
CA ARG A 44 -19.60 -12.18 -10.02
C ARG A 44 -18.23 -11.71 -10.53
N PHE A 45 -17.38 -11.16 -9.67
CA PHE A 45 -16.02 -10.72 -10.00
C PHE A 45 -14.94 -11.71 -9.55
N ALA A 46 -15.31 -12.84 -8.94
CA ALA A 46 -14.39 -13.76 -8.27
C ALA A 46 -13.38 -14.46 -9.20
N ASP A 47 -13.69 -14.55 -10.50
CA ASP A 47 -12.80 -15.12 -11.52
C ASP A 47 -11.62 -14.19 -11.87
N ALA A 48 -11.67 -12.93 -11.45
CA ALA A 48 -10.59 -11.98 -11.67
C ALA A 48 -9.38 -12.30 -10.77
N LYS A 49 -8.16 -12.14 -11.31
CA LYS A 49 -6.93 -12.28 -10.50
C LYS A 49 -6.70 -11.11 -9.55
N VAL A 50 -7.22 -9.94 -9.90
CA VAL A 50 -7.11 -8.69 -9.14
C VAL A 50 -8.44 -7.99 -9.18
N ILE A 51 -8.91 -7.54 -8.04
CA ILE A 51 -10.09 -6.70 -7.89
C ILE A 51 -9.66 -5.37 -7.28
N LEU A 52 -9.97 -4.27 -7.96
CA LEU A 52 -9.65 -2.92 -7.51
C LEU A 52 -10.89 -2.31 -6.87
N LEU A 53 -10.80 -1.98 -5.59
CA LEU A 53 -11.85 -1.34 -4.82
C LEU A 53 -11.47 0.13 -4.60
N GLY A 54 -12.03 1.01 -5.42
CA GLY A 54 -11.85 2.45 -5.29
C GLY A 54 -12.72 3.07 -4.20
N GLU A 55 -12.61 4.38 -4.05
CA GLU A 55 -13.49 5.18 -3.20
C GLU A 55 -13.68 6.58 -3.78
N ALA A 56 -14.81 7.21 -3.45
CA ALA A 56 -15.09 8.58 -3.90
C ALA A 56 -14.47 9.62 -2.97
N THR A 57 -14.25 9.28 -1.70
CA THR A 57 -13.63 10.16 -0.69
C THR A 57 -13.06 9.34 0.46
N HIS A 58 -11.93 9.80 1.02
CA HIS A 58 -11.38 9.21 2.23
C HIS A 58 -12.23 9.53 3.47
N GLY A 59 -12.19 8.63 4.49
CA GLY A 59 -12.82 8.87 5.79
C GLY A 59 -14.34 8.65 5.85
N THR A 60 -14.95 8.11 4.81
CA THR A 60 -16.38 7.74 4.82
C THR A 60 -16.53 6.32 5.32
N SER A 61 -17.13 6.15 6.52
CA SER A 61 -17.33 4.86 7.20
C SER A 61 -17.98 3.80 6.29
N GLN A 62 -19.01 4.18 5.52
CA GLN A 62 -19.71 3.27 4.61
C GLN A 62 -18.78 2.67 3.55
N PHE A 63 -17.81 3.43 3.03
CA PHE A 63 -16.85 2.91 2.06
C PHE A 63 -15.89 1.90 2.69
N TYR A 64 -15.41 2.14 3.91
CA TYR A 64 -14.58 1.17 4.63
C TYR A 64 -15.33 -0.12 4.90
N ARG A 65 -16.59 -0.03 5.39
CA ARG A 65 -17.45 -1.20 5.65
C ARG A 65 -17.76 -1.97 4.37
N ALA A 66 -18.12 -1.30 3.29
CA ALA A 66 -18.36 -1.91 1.99
C ALA A 66 -17.12 -2.67 1.47
N ARG A 67 -15.94 -2.02 1.48
CA ARG A 67 -14.68 -2.66 1.08
C ARG A 67 -14.32 -3.84 1.98
N ALA A 68 -14.54 -3.72 3.28
CA ALA A 68 -14.31 -4.81 4.22
C ALA A 68 -15.24 -6.01 3.92
N ALA A 69 -16.53 -5.79 3.67
CA ALA A 69 -17.48 -6.85 3.35
C ALA A 69 -17.11 -7.59 2.06
N ILE A 70 -16.78 -6.85 1.00
CA ILE A 70 -16.31 -7.42 -0.27
C ILE A 70 -15.02 -8.24 -0.06
N THR A 71 -14.04 -7.65 0.62
CA THR A 71 -12.73 -8.28 0.83
C THR A 71 -12.84 -9.55 1.67
N ARG A 72 -13.65 -9.55 2.75
CA ARG A 72 -13.93 -10.75 3.55
C ARG A 72 -14.50 -11.87 2.68
N ARG A 73 -15.50 -11.58 1.88
CA ARG A 73 -16.13 -12.54 0.97
C ARG A 73 -15.15 -13.14 -0.01
N LEU A 74 -14.32 -12.30 -0.65
CA LEU A 74 -13.31 -12.74 -1.61
C LEU A 74 -12.24 -13.64 -0.96
N ILE A 75 -11.84 -13.34 0.26
CA ILE A 75 -10.90 -14.17 1.03
C ILE A 75 -11.54 -15.50 1.41
N GLU A 76 -12.71 -15.48 2.04
CA GLU A 76 -13.33 -16.66 2.63
C GLU A 76 -13.85 -17.66 1.60
N ARG A 77 -14.40 -17.16 0.48
CA ARG A 77 -15.11 -17.99 -0.50
C ARG A 77 -14.35 -18.19 -1.81
N HIS A 78 -13.46 -17.26 -2.17
CA HIS A 78 -12.83 -17.25 -3.49
C HIS A 78 -11.30 -17.34 -3.44
N GLY A 79 -10.72 -17.48 -2.24
CA GLY A 79 -9.29 -17.76 -2.06
C GLY A 79 -8.36 -16.61 -2.40
N PHE A 80 -8.85 -15.37 -2.38
CA PHE A 80 -7.98 -14.20 -2.43
C PHE A 80 -7.10 -14.20 -1.17
N ASN A 81 -5.81 -13.96 -1.34
CA ASN A 81 -4.83 -14.12 -0.27
C ASN A 81 -3.87 -12.92 -0.12
N ILE A 82 -4.14 -11.83 -0.81
CA ILE A 82 -3.41 -10.58 -0.70
C ILE A 82 -4.42 -9.44 -0.59
N VAL A 83 -4.31 -8.66 0.47
CA VAL A 83 -4.95 -7.35 0.64
C VAL A 83 -3.87 -6.31 0.45
N ALA A 84 -3.97 -5.50 -0.60
CA ALA A 84 -3.03 -4.44 -0.90
C ALA A 84 -3.73 -3.09 -0.81
N VAL A 85 -3.18 -2.17 -0.01
CA VAL A 85 -3.81 -0.89 0.32
C VAL A 85 -2.94 0.29 -0.07
N GLU A 86 -3.56 1.43 -0.33
CA GLU A 86 -2.90 2.72 -0.56
C GLU A 86 -2.33 3.26 0.76
N ALA A 87 -1.36 2.56 1.31
CA ALA A 87 -0.65 2.90 2.53
C ALA A 87 0.85 2.64 2.38
N ASP A 88 1.64 3.26 3.23
CA ASP A 88 3.09 3.07 3.20
C ASP A 88 3.46 1.61 3.48
N TRP A 89 4.43 1.09 2.70
CA TRP A 89 4.86 -0.30 2.80
C TRP A 89 5.27 -0.73 4.22
N PRO A 90 6.15 0.02 4.94
CA PRO A 90 6.59 -0.42 6.27
C PRO A 90 5.47 -0.41 7.31
N ASP A 91 4.49 0.50 7.21
CA ASP A 91 3.33 0.52 8.10
C ASP A 91 2.44 -0.72 7.87
N ALA A 92 2.15 -1.03 6.62
CA ALA A 92 1.40 -2.22 6.26
C ALA A 92 2.14 -3.51 6.64
N ALA A 93 3.48 -3.53 6.57
CA ALA A 93 4.28 -4.66 7.01
C ALA A 93 4.18 -4.93 8.53
N TRP A 94 3.94 -3.90 9.35
CA TRP A 94 3.60 -4.07 10.77
C TRP A 94 2.27 -4.80 10.94
N ILE A 95 1.25 -4.36 10.22
CA ILE A 95 -0.07 -5.00 10.22
C ILE A 95 0.04 -6.45 9.70
N ASP A 96 0.81 -6.69 8.65
CA ASP A 96 1.03 -8.04 8.11
C ASP A 96 1.64 -8.98 9.14
N ARG A 97 2.63 -8.53 9.90
CA ARG A 97 3.21 -9.32 11.02
C ARG A 97 2.17 -9.62 12.10
N TYR A 98 1.31 -8.67 12.43
CA TYR A 98 0.25 -8.87 13.40
C TYR A 98 -0.76 -9.92 12.92
N VAL A 99 -1.25 -9.81 11.69
CA VAL A 99 -2.31 -10.70 11.18
C VAL A 99 -1.81 -12.07 10.74
N ARG A 100 -0.52 -12.24 10.38
CA ARG A 100 0.02 -13.50 9.89
C ARG A 100 0.96 -14.22 10.85
N HIS A 101 1.73 -13.51 11.63
CA HIS A 101 2.84 -14.09 12.41
C HIS A 101 2.59 -14.08 13.91
N GLY A 102 1.44 -13.60 14.39
CA GLY A 102 1.10 -13.57 15.80
C GLY A 102 1.94 -12.57 16.61
N ALA A 103 2.54 -11.58 15.95
CA ALA A 103 3.20 -10.46 16.62
C ALA A 103 2.20 -9.73 17.52
N HIS A 104 2.70 -8.98 18.52
CA HIS A 104 1.85 -8.09 19.29
C HIS A 104 1.18 -7.07 18.36
N GLU A 105 -0.01 -6.65 18.72
CA GLU A 105 -0.68 -5.55 18.04
C GLU A 105 0.29 -4.36 18.00
N PRO A 106 0.52 -3.76 16.83
CA PRO A 106 1.33 -2.55 16.78
C PRO A 106 0.66 -1.52 17.68
N ALA A 107 1.44 -0.93 18.60
CA ALA A 107 0.94 0.18 19.39
C ALA A 107 0.33 1.21 18.41
N SER A 108 -0.78 1.81 18.79
CA SER A 108 -1.49 2.78 17.94
C SER A 108 -0.57 3.93 17.48
N GLU A 109 0.59 4.06 18.10
CA GLU A 109 1.64 5.04 17.82
C GLU A 109 2.67 4.57 16.79
N GLU A 110 2.68 3.29 16.38
CA GLU A 110 3.73 2.71 15.54
C GLU A 110 3.34 2.54 14.07
N ALA A 111 2.05 2.36 13.76
CA ALA A 111 1.58 2.20 12.39
C ALA A 111 0.72 3.38 11.95
N PHE A 112 0.82 3.75 10.66
CA PHE A 112 0.03 4.81 10.04
C PHE A 112 0.13 6.16 10.76
N THR A 113 1.35 6.54 11.15
CA THR A 113 1.61 7.77 11.92
C THR A 113 1.67 9.01 11.03
N ARG A 114 1.81 8.85 9.72
CA ARG A 114 1.84 9.95 8.76
C ARG A 114 0.45 10.53 8.55
N PHE A 115 0.37 11.85 8.45
CA PHE A 115 -0.89 12.54 8.09
C PHE A 115 -1.32 12.17 6.65
N PRO A 116 -2.60 11.90 6.41
CA PRO A 116 -3.72 11.92 7.38
C PRO A 116 -3.87 10.58 8.12
N THR A 117 -3.60 10.57 9.42
CA THR A 117 -3.62 9.36 10.26
C THR A 117 -4.99 8.68 10.27
N TRP A 118 -6.08 9.46 10.27
CA TRP A 118 -7.47 8.97 10.29
C TRP A 118 -7.84 8.12 9.07
N MET A 119 -7.10 8.20 7.98
CA MET A 119 -7.36 7.40 6.77
C MET A 119 -7.25 5.90 7.04
N TRP A 120 -6.30 5.49 7.87
CA TRP A 120 -6.09 4.08 8.22
C TRP A 120 -6.29 3.77 9.71
N ARG A 121 -6.26 4.79 10.58
CA ARG A 121 -6.47 4.66 12.02
C ARG A 121 -7.92 5.00 12.37
N ASN A 122 -8.85 4.12 11.98
CA ASN A 122 -10.28 4.21 12.25
C ASN A 122 -10.82 2.86 12.71
N VAL A 123 -12.04 2.88 13.25
CA VAL A 123 -12.68 1.69 13.84
C VAL A 123 -12.91 0.61 12.78
N GLU A 124 -13.36 0.99 11.62
CA GLU A 124 -13.69 0.05 10.53
C GLU A 124 -12.45 -0.72 10.07
N MET A 125 -11.30 -0.05 10.04
CA MET A 125 -10.04 -0.67 9.67
C MET A 125 -9.52 -1.58 10.78
N HIS A 126 -9.66 -1.16 12.04
CA HIS A 126 -9.32 -1.98 13.21
C HIS A 126 -10.15 -3.27 13.21
N ASP A 127 -11.46 -3.18 13.06
CA ASP A 127 -12.38 -4.34 13.01
C ASP A 127 -12.04 -5.28 11.86
N PHE A 128 -11.65 -4.74 10.70
CA PHE A 128 -11.22 -5.56 9.58
C PHE A 128 -9.91 -6.29 9.85
N ILE A 129 -8.93 -5.62 10.47
CA ILE A 129 -7.62 -6.21 10.82
C ILE A 129 -7.78 -7.32 11.85
N ASP A 130 -8.60 -7.11 12.88
CA ASP A 130 -8.88 -8.12 13.91
C ASP A 130 -9.58 -9.35 13.32
N TRP A 131 -10.57 -9.11 12.45
CA TRP A 131 -11.20 -10.19 11.71
C TRP A 131 -10.17 -10.97 10.86
N LEU A 132 -9.29 -10.26 10.13
CA LEU A 132 -8.28 -10.88 9.26
C LEU A 132 -7.30 -11.72 10.08
N ARG A 133 -6.90 -11.25 11.26
CA ARG A 133 -6.09 -12.03 12.20
C ARG A 133 -6.80 -13.30 12.62
N ALA A 134 -8.05 -13.20 13.11
CA ALA A 134 -8.85 -14.35 13.54
C ALA A 134 -9.12 -15.36 12.41
N HIS A 135 -9.25 -14.87 11.17
CA HIS A 135 -9.32 -15.72 9.98
C HIS A 135 -7.99 -16.45 9.73
N ASN A 136 -6.88 -15.73 9.74
CA ASN A 136 -5.54 -16.28 9.49
C ASN A 136 -5.10 -17.31 10.55
N GLU A 137 -5.49 -17.14 11.80
CA GLU A 137 -5.17 -18.08 12.90
C GLU A 137 -5.72 -19.49 12.65
N LYS A 138 -6.81 -19.60 11.89
CA LYS A 138 -7.41 -20.90 11.49
C LYS A 138 -6.67 -21.59 10.35
N LEU A 139 -5.71 -20.92 9.72
CA LEU A 139 -5.03 -21.36 8.51
C LEU A 139 -3.55 -21.72 8.79
N PRO A 140 -2.99 -22.71 8.07
CA PRO A 140 -1.56 -22.92 8.08
C PRO A 140 -0.84 -21.67 7.54
N ARG A 141 0.37 -21.42 8.03
CA ARG A 141 1.13 -20.18 7.75
C ARG A 141 1.19 -19.81 6.26
N GLN A 142 1.35 -20.82 5.38
CA GLN A 142 1.48 -20.62 3.94
C GLN A 142 0.17 -20.19 3.23
N ALA A 143 -0.97 -20.44 3.89
CA ALA A 143 -2.29 -20.11 3.36
C ALA A 143 -2.85 -18.78 3.92
N ARG A 144 -2.14 -18.14 4.86
CA ARG A 144 -2.57 -16.91 5.50
C ARG A 144 -2.58 -15.75 4.53
N THR A 145 -3.63 -14.97 4.57
CA THR A 145 -3.79 -13.76 3.77
C THR A 145 -2.80 -12.67 4.21
N GLN A 146 -2.12 -12.09 3.24
CA GLN A 146 -1.14 -11.01 3.43
C GLN A 146 -1.82 -9.65 3.45
N PHE A 147 -1.24 -8.71 4.20
CA PHE A 147 -1.61 -7.31 4.21
C PHE A 147 -0.43 -6.44 3.78
N CYS A 148 -0.54 -5.76 2.64
CA CYS A 148 0.58 -5.08 2.00
C CYS A 148 0.26 -3.61 1.70
N GLY A 149 1.24 -2.72 1.84
CA GLY A 149 1.16 -1.35 1.38
C GLY A 149 1.67 -1.18 -0.04
N LEU A 150 1.14 -0.21 -0.76
CA LEU A 150 1.55 0.08 -2.13
C LEU A 150 2.28 1.42 -2.26
N ASP A 151 2.15 2.32 -1.27
CA ASP A 151 2.53 3.71 -1.38
C ASP A 151 4.04 3.98 -1.21
N ILE A 152 4.43 5.21 -1.50
CA ILE A 152 5.81 5.63 -1.80
C ILE A 152 6.43 6.52 -0.70
N TYR A 153 5.63 7.03 0.26
CA TYR A 153 6.05 8.19 1.05
C TYR A 153 6.99 7.91 2.22
N SER A 154 7.07 6.69 2.72
CA SER A 154 7.77 6.35 3.96
C SER A 154 9.29 6.22 3.79
N LEU A 155 9.98 7.35 3.62
CA LEU A 155 11.44 7.37 3.44
C LEU A 155 12.18 6.85 4.68
N ARG A 156 11.88 7.41 5.86
CA ARG A 156 12.58 7.09 7.12
C ARG A 156 12.42 5.64 7.53
N ALA A 157 11.17 5.17 7.62
CA ALA A 157 10.89 3.81 8.07
C ALA A 157 11.41 2.77 7.08
N SER A 158 11.37 3.06 5.77
CA SER A 158 11.93 2.18 4.75
C SER A 158 13.44 2.08 4.82
N ILE A 159 14.17 3.18 5.05
CA ILE A 159 15.62 3.15 5.31
C ILE A 159 15.93 2.30 6.57
N ALA A 160 15.19 2.55 7.65
CA ALA A 160 15.37 1.80 8.90
C ALA A 160 15.13 0.29 8.71
N ALA A 161 14.10 -0.10 7.95
CA ALA A 161 13.79 -1.49 7.66
C ALA A 161 14.90 -2.19 6.85
N VAL A 162 15.45 -1.53 5.80
CA VAL A 162 16.59 -2.05 5.03
C VAL A 162 17.80 -2.24 5.93
N LEU A 163 18.14 -1.24 6.73
CA LEU A 163 19.32 -1.31 7.62
C LEU A 163 19.16 -2.38 8.69
N ALA A 164 17.98 -2.53 9.31
CA ALA A 164 17.70 -3.57 10.29
C ALA A 164 17.80 -4.98 9.69
N TYR A 165 17.35 -5.16 8.45
CA TYR A 165 17.54 -6.42 7.73
C TYR A 165 19.02 -6.72 7.51
N LEU A 166 19.79 -5.77 6.98
CA LEU A 166 21.21 -5.94 6.70
C LEU A 166 22.05 -6.12 7.98
N ASP A 167 21.74 -5.43 9.07
CA ASP A 167 22.40 -5.62 10.37
C ASP A 167 22.32 -7.09 10.84
N ARG A 168 21.21 -7.75 10.58
CA ARG A 168 20.99 -9.16 10.95
C ARG A 168 21.67 -10.13 9.99
N ILE A 169 21.68 -9.85 8.70
CA ILE A 169 22.10 -10.82 7.65
C ILE A 169 23.52 -10.56 7.17
N ASP A 170 23.93 -9.31 7.01
CA ASP A 170 25.23 -8.89 6.46
C ASP A 170 25.66 -7.55 7.08
N PRO A 171 26.23 -7.57 8.32
CA PRO A 171 26.65 -6.35 9.01
C PRO A 171 27.66 -5.50 8.25
N GLY A 172 28.48 -6.12 7.39
CA GLY A 172 29.42 -5.41 6.51
C GLY A 172 28.71 -4.54 5.49
N GLU A 173 27.71 -5.11 4.82
CA GLU A 173 26.86 -4.36 3.88
C GLU A 173 26.00 -3.32 4.59
N ALA A 174 25.52 -3.60 5.82
CA ALA A 174 24.79 -2.62 6.61
C ALA A 174 25.58 -1.34 6.86
N LYS A 175 26.88 -1.45 7.15
CA LYS A 175 27.78 -0.29 7.30
C LYS A 175 27.88 0.50 6.00
N THR A 176 28.03 -0.18 4.87
CA THR A 176 28.10 0.43 3.54
C THR A 176 26.79 1.13 3.18
N ALA A 177 25.64 0.47 3.45
CA ALA A 177 24.30 1.01 3.22
C ALA A 177 24.04 2.31 4.01
N ARG A 178 24.49 2.37 5.27
CA ARG A 178 24.43 3.61 6.06
C ARG A 178 25.19 4.76 5.40
N GLY A 179 26.34 4.50 4.82
CA GLY A 179 27.07 5.50 4.06
C GLY A 179 26.30 5.97 2.83
N ARG A 180 25.71 5.05 2.07
CA ARG A 180 24.93 5.35 0.86
C ARG A 180 23.64 6.13 1.16
N TYR A 181 22.94 5.82 2.26
CA TYR A 181 21.75 6.53 2.71
C TYR A 181 22.05 7.80 3.52
N GLY A 182 23.31 8.01 3.93
CA GLY A 182 23.72 9.13 4.81
C GLY A 182 23.34 10.51 4.29
N CYS A 183 23.30 10.70 2.97
CA CYS A 183 22.88 11.96 2.36
C CYS A 183 21.38 12.29 2.62
N LEU A 184 20.53 11.28 2.88
CA LEU A 184 19.12 11.43 3.18
C LEU A 184 18.85 11.67 4.68
N THR A 185 19.83 11.40 5.54
CA THR A 185 19.66 11.49 7.01
C THR A 185 19.09 12.83 7.49
N PRO A 186 19.54 13.99 6.99
CA PRO A 186 19.02 15.28 7.44
C PRO A 186 17.56 15.55 7.06
N TRP A 187 17.00 14.75 6.15
CA TRP A 187 15.71 14.97 5.52
C TRP A 187 14.64 13.95 5.90
N GLN A 188 14.99 12.95 6.71
CA GLN A 188 14.12 11.81 7.01
C GLN A 188 12.82 12.20 7.73
N ASP A 189 12.85 13.23 8.56
CA ASP A 189 11.68 13.71 9.29
C ASP A 189 10.78 14.62 8.44
N GLU A 190 11.36 15.35 7.48
CA GLU A 190 10.65 16.24 6.57
C GLU A 190 11.14 16.04 5.11
N PRO A 191 10.80 14.93 4.44
CA PRO A 191 11.35 14.64 3.10
C PRO A 191 10.99 15.69 2.04
N ALA A 192 9.89 16.43 2.22
CA ALA A 192 9.53 17.54 1.33
C ALA A 192 10.60 18.63 1.32
N ARG A 193 11.33 18.84 2.42
CA ARG A 193 12.47 19.81 2.46
C ARG A 193 13.64 19.36 1.57
N TYR A 194 13.88 18.03 1.47
CA TYR A 194 14.85 17.50 0.52
C TYR A 194 14.49 17.89 -0.92
N GLY A 195 13.24 17.66 -1.32
CA GLY A 195 12.76 18.03 -2.65
C GLY A 195 12.93 19.52 -2.96
N ARG A 196 12.62 20.38 -1.98
CA ARG A 196 12.81 21.84 -2.12
C ARG A 196 14.29 22.20 -2.27
N ALA A 197 15.17 21.63 -1.45
CA ALA A 197 16.61 21.87 -1.53
C ALA A 197 17.19 21.37 -2.87
N ALA A 198 16.78 20.19 -3.34
CA ALA A 198 17.20 19.64 -4.62
C ALA A 198 16.73 20.50 -5.81
N PHE A 199 15.54 21.10 -5.72
CA PHE A 199 15.02 22.01 -6.74
C PHE A 199 15.85 23.30 -6.87
N HIS A 200 16.20 23.90 -5.74
CA HIS A 200 16.98 25.15 -5.74
C HIS A 200 18.45 24.96 -6.10
N LEU A 201 19.03 23.80 -5.80
CA LEU A 201 20.45 23.55 -6.01
C LEU A 201 20.74 22.84 -7.36
N ASP A 202 19.71 22.46 -8.10
CA ASP A 202 19.78 21.63 -9.33
C ASP A 202 20.70 20.41 -9.16
N LYS A 203 20.73 19.85 -7.95
CA LYS A 203 21.57 18.70 -7.59
C LYS A 203 20.70 17.57 -7.04
N SER A 204 21.04 16.35 -7.44
CA SER A 204 20.45 15.12 -6.90
C SER A 204 21.47 14.37 -6.05
N PRO A 205 21.88 14.89 -4.90
CA PRO A 205 23.03 14.38 -4.15
C PRO A 205 22.83 12.93 -3.65
N CYS A 206 21.57 12.49 -3.51
CA CYS A 206 21.26 11.19 -2.92
C CYS A 206 20.90 10.10 -3.92
N GLU A 207 20.56 10.44 -5.16
CA GLU A 207 20.12 9.47 -6.18
C GLU A 207 21.14 8.34 -6.41
N GLY A 208 22.42 8.69 -6.57
CA GLY A 208 23.49 7.70 -6.80
C GLY A 208 23.60 6.70 -5.66
N GLY A 209 23.51 7.16 -4.41
CA GLY A 209 23.55 6.32 -3.22
C GLY A 209 22.39 5.35 -3.15
N VAL A 210 21.13 5.83 -3.30
CA VAL A 210 19.93 4.99 -3.20
C VAL A 210 19.82 3.98 -4.34
N VAL A 211 20.21 4.35 -5.57
CA VAL A 211 20.24 3.43 -6.71
C VAL A 211 21.30 2.34 -6.52
N THR A 212 22.49 2.73 -6.04
CA THR A 212 23.58 1.78 -5.77
C THR A 212 23.21 0.79 -4.69
N GLU A 213 22.57 1.26 -3.60
CA GLU A 213 22.11 0.39 -2.52
C GLU A 213 21.07 -0.62 -2.98
N LEU A 214 20.06 -0.19 -3.73
CA LEU A 214 19.07 -1.10 -4.28
C LEU A 214 19.71 -2.16 -5.20
N ARG A 215 20.68 -1.78 -6.04
CA ARG A 215 21.40 -2.72 -6.90
C ARG A 215 22.20 -3.72 -6.07
N ALA A 216 22.98 -3.27 -5.11
CA ALA A 216 23.77 -4.14 -4.24
C ALA A 216 22.90 -5.19 -3.51
N LEU A 217 21.74 -4.76 -3.00
CA LEU A 217 20.79 -5.66 -2.36
C LEU A 217 20.25 -6.71 -3.35
N LEU A 218 19.90 -6.30 -4.56
CA LEU A 218 19.39 -7.20 -5.60
C LEU A 218 20.44 -8.12 -6.19
N ASP A 219 21.69 -7.69 -6.28
CA ASP A 219 22.80 -8.51 -6.77
C ASP A 219 23.08 -9.70 -5.83
N LYS A 220 22.88 -9.53 -4.52
CA LYS A 220 22.98 -10.58 -3.51
C LYS A 220 21.69 -11.40 -3.31
N ARG A 221 20.66 -11.21 -4.13
CA ARG A 221 19.32 -11.80 -3.95
C ARG A 221 19.32 -13.32 -3.76
N LEU A 222 20.12 -14.05 -4.54
CA LEU A 222 20.14 -15.53 -4.45
C LEU A 222 20.72 -16.02 -3.13
N GLU A 223 21.69 -15.30 -2.56
CA GLU A 223 22.24 -15.61 -1.24
C GLU A 223 21.23 -15.28 -0.16
N TYR A 224 20.62 -14.09 -0.20
CA TYR A 224 19.72 -13.59 0.83
C TYR A 224 18.39 -14.37 0.85
N VAL A 225 17.84 -14.71 -0.31
CA VAL A 225 16.60 -15.52 -0.42
C VAL A 225 16.79 -16.91 0.20
N ARG A 226 17.97 -17.53 0.07
CA ARG A 226 18.27 -18.82 0.70
C ARG A 226 18.31 -18.76 2.23
N ARG A 227 18.63 -17.61 2.80
CA ARG A 227 18.67 -17.41 4.27
C ARG A 227 17.27 -17.12 4.82
N ASP A 228 16.56 -16.17 4.22
CA ASP A 228 15.22 -15.75 4.61
C ASP A 228 14.56 -14.96 3.45
N GLY A 229 13.83 -15.69 2.62
CA GLY A 229 13.23 -15.11 1.41
C GLY A 229 12.13 -14.09 1.67
N GLU A 230 11.36 -14.24 2.76
CA GLU A 230 10.29 -13.33 3.12
C GLU A 230 10.86 -11.99 3.62
N SER A 231 11.82 -12.04 4.55
CA SER A 231 12.50 -10.83 5.02
C SER A 231 13.33 -10.14 3.93
N PHE A 232 13.91 -10.91 3.00
CA PHE A 232 14.58 -10.31 1.84
C PHE A 232 13.60 -9.57 0.94
N PHE A 233 12.42 -10.16 0.67
CA PHE A 233 11.39 -9.50 -0.14
C PHE A 233 10.96 -8.18 0.49
N ASP A 234 10.72 -8.17 1.81
CA ASP A 234 10.37 -6.96 2.56
C ASP A 234 11.48 -5.89 2.46
N ALA A 235 12.73 -6.26 2.71
CA ALA A 235 13.87 -5.35 2.60
C ALA A 235 14.04 -4.78 1.17
N ALA A 236 13.88 -5.63 0.15
CA ALA A 236 13.96 -5.23 -1.24
C ALA A 236 12.82 -4.26 -1.64
N GLN A 237 11.61 -4.45 -1.11
CA GLN A 237 10.51 -3.51 -1.33
C GLN A 237 10.77 -2.18 -0.62
N ASN A 238 11.24 -2.20 0.63
CA ASN A 238 11.65 -0.99 1.34
C ASN A 238 12.75 -0.21 0.58
N ALA A 239 13.76 -0.89 0.03
CA ALA A 239 14.80 -0.23 -0.79
C ALA A 239 14.22 0.41 -2.07
N ARG A 240 13.20 -0.21 -2.67
CA ARG A 240 12.46 0.39 -3.81
C ARG A 240 11.65 1.60 -3.40
N VAL A 241 11.01 1.56 -2.22
CA VAL A 241 10.34 2.73 -1.65
C VAL A 241 11.32 3.87 -1.44
N VAL A 242 12.50 3.63 -0.84
CA VAL A 242 13.53 4.67 -0.65
C VAL A 242 13.91 5.32 -1.97
N ARG A 243 14.17 4.52 -3.02
CA ARG A 243 14.50 5.04 -4.35
C ARG A 243 13.37 5.85 -4.95
N ALA A 244 12.14 5.33 -4.88
CA ALA A 244 10.98 5.97 -5.47
C ALA A 244 10.59 7.25 -4.71
N ALA A 245 10.66 7.24 -3.37
CA ALA A 245 10.43 8.40 -2.52
C ALA A 245 11.46 9.53 -2.79
N GLU A 246 12.74 9.18 -2.89
CA GLU A 246 13.78 10.15 -3.22
C GLU A 246 13.45 10.87 -4.54
N TYR A 247 13.08 10.11 -5.57
CA TYR A 247 12.73 10.67 -6.87
C TYR A 247 11.41 11.46 -6.83
N TYR A 248 10.40 10.95 -6.12
CA TYR A 248 9.11 11.62 -5.93
C TYR A 248 9.29 13.01 -5.30
N TYR A 249 10.03 13.10 -4.19
CA TYR A 249 10.24 14.37 -3.50
C TYR A 249 11.01 15.39 -4.35
N ARG A 250 11.90 14.95 -5.23
CA ARG A 250 12.54 15.84 -6.21
C ARG A 250 11.58 16.34 -7.28
N LEU A 251 10.67 15.47 -7.76
CA LEU A 251 9.72 15.81 -8.81
C LEU A 251 8.59 16.72 -8.32
N MET A 252 8.13 16.55 -7.07
CA MET A 252 6.94 17.26 -6.57
C MET A 252 7.02 18.80 -6.67
N TYR A 253 8.22 19.36 -6.69
CA TYR A 253 8.45 20.79 -6.88
C TYR A 253 8.69 21.19 -8.34
N ARG A 254 8.88 20.23 -9.24
CA ARG A 254 9.10 20.47 -10.68
C ARG A 254 7.82 20.27 -11.48
N SER A 255 7.10 19.20 -11.22
CA SER A 255 5.91 18.80 -11.98
C SER A 255 4.97 17.95 -11.12
N SER A 256 3.78 18.46 -10.85
CA SER A 256 2.76 17.70 -10.13
C SER A 256 2.31 16.47 -10.93
N THR A 257 2.12 16.59 -12.24
CA THR A 257 1.71 15.48 -13.10
C THR A 257 2.74 14.35 -13.10
N GLU A 258 4.03 14.68 -13.21
CA GLU A 258 5.09 13.65 -13.21
C GLU A 258 5.21 12.96 -11.84
N SER A 259 5.08 13.71 -10.74
CA SER A 259 5.14 13.13 -9.40
C SER A 259 3.95 12.19 -9.13
N TRP A 260 2.73 12.55 -9.56
CA TRP A 260 1.57 11.66 -9.49
C TRP A 260 1.75 10.41 -10.35
N ASN A 261 2.19 10.54 -11.60
CA ASN A 261 2.44 9.41 -12.49
C ASN A 261 3.53 8.49 -11.94
N LEU A 262 4.56 9.03 -11.27
CA LEU A 262 5.58 8.23 -10.59
C LEU A 262 4.98 7.41 -9.44
N ARG A 263 4.12 8.02 -8.64
CA ARG A 263 3.43 7.36 -7.53
C ARG A 263 2.55 6.22 -8.04
N ASP A 264 1.70 6.48 -9.03
CA ASP A 264 0.83 5.48 -9.64
C ASP A 264 1.63 4.30 -10.20
N ARG A 265 2.72 4.60 -10.92
CA ARG A 265 3.62 3.56 -11.44
C ARG A 265 4.26 2.74 -10.33
N HIS A 266 4.69 3.37 -9.23
CA HIS A 266 5.26 2.67 -8.09
C HIS A 266 4.26 1.71 -7.46
N MET A 267 3.01 2.15 -7.25
CA MET A 267 1.93 1.32 -6.72
C MET A 267 1.63 0.14 -7.64
N PHE A 268 1.51 0.38 -8.94
CA PHE A 268 1.32 -0.69 -9.94
C PHE A 268 2.49 -1.69 -9.95
N ASP A 269 3.73 -1.22 -10.00
CA ASP A 269 4.91 -2.07 -10.00
C ASP A 269 5.02 -2.89 -8.71
N THR A 270 4.59 -2.34 -7.57
CA THR A 270 4.53 -3.04 -6.29
C THR A 270 3.50 -4.15 -6.33
N LEU A 271 2.29 -3.89 -6.85
CA LEU A 271 1.25 -4.89 -7.05
C LEU A 271 1.74 -6.04 -7.96
N VAL A 272 2.38 -5.72 -9.08
CA VAL A 272 2.94 -6.74 -10.00
C VAL A 272 3.95 -7.64 -9.31
N ARG A 273 4.82 -7.07 -8.44
CA ARG A 273 5.80 -7.86 -7.66
C ARG A 273 5.13 -8.76 -6.62
N LEU A 274 4.09 -8.27 -5.95
CA LEU A 274 3.29 -9.09 -5.02
C LEU A 274 2.66 -10.29 -5.73
N LEU A 275 2.07 -10.10 -6.89
CA LEU A 275 1.50 -11.17 -7.70
C LEU A 275 2.58 -12.16 -8.16
N GLY A 276 3.75 -11.67 -8.58
CA GLY A 276 4.88 -12.52 -8.98
C GLY A 276 5.45 -13.34 -7.82
N ALA A 277 5.58 -12.76 -6.63
CA ALA A 277 6.06 -13.45 -5.44
C ALA A 277 5.07 -14.54 -4.97
N SER A 278 3.77 -14.27 -5.04
CA SER A 278 2.72 -15.24 -4.70
C SER A 278 2.72 -16.46 -5.63
N LEU A 279 2.98 -16.26 -6.92
CA LEU A 279 3.09 -17.35 -7.90
C LEU A 279 4.32 -18.24 -7.63
N LEU A 280 5.46 -17.64 -7.33
CA LEU A 280 6.70 -18.37 -6.99
C LEU A 280 6.53 -19.19 -5.71
N HIS A 281 5.79 -18.71 -4.72
CA HIS A 281 5.52 -19.44 -3.49
C HIS A 281 4.63 -20.66 -3.71
N ARG A 282 3.64 -20.58 -4.61
CA ARG A 282 2.76 -21.72 -4.94
C ARG A 282 3.48 -22.82 -5.75
N ASP A 283 4.37 -22.44 -6.66
CA ASP A 283 5.06 -23.39 -7.55
C ASP A 283 6.35 -23.97 -6.94
N PHE A 284 7.00 -23.23 -6.06
CA PHE A 284 8.23 -23.69 -5.40
C PHE A 284 7.97 -24.92 -4.50
N TRP A 285 6.87 -24.95 -3.76
CA TRP A 285 6.53 -26.06 -2.88
C TRP A 285 5.83 -27.25 -3.57
N LYS A 286 5.38 -27.08 -4.82
CA LYS A 286 4.84 -28.19 -5.63
C LYS A 286 5.93 -29.01 -6.34
N ARG A 287 7.18 -28.54 -6.36
CA ARG A 287 8.30 -29.17 -7.07
C ARG A 287 9.37 -29.78 -6.14
N ILE A 288 9.15 -29.76 -4.84
CA ILE A 288 9.91 -30.49 -3.83
C ILE A 288 9.00 -31.56 -3.21
#